data_3a3f22a5905a48534b5db82be3b139ab
#
_entry.id   3a3f22a5905a48534b5db82be3b139ab
#
_cell.length_a   1.000
_cell.length_b   1.000
_cell.length_c   1.000
_cell.angle_alpha   90.00
_cell.angle_beta   90.00
_cell.angle_gamma   90.00
#
_symmetry.space_group_name_H-M   'P 1'
#
loop_
_entity.id
_entity.type
_entity.pdbx_description
1 polymer ?
#
loop_
_entity_poly.entity_id
_entity_poly.type
_entity_poly.pdbx_seq_one_letter_code
_entity_poly.pdbx_strand_id
1 'polypeptide(L)'
;MNTLTSPRPGPAPAHEAQANGPTAPPGRGRLVNDAPMRMFHWLFALSFVGAYLSADSEHWRLVHVVLGYTVAGLLAFRVVYGLVGPRPYRLSTMGRKVSGAWAWLQTVRAAWTPGGAQPTVAWRQAPVFLMAVSLVALLAVVLPLTLTGYGTFHEWGGDWGGEVFESLHEFFGNTALSLVGVHLALLAGQSFWRQKNLALPMLTGRLEGRGPDLIAHNRVWLAVLLLLCVLAYLGWELVIAWR
;
A
#
# COMPACT_ATOMS: atom_id res chain seq x y z
N MET A 1 -68.94 34.75 -2.78
CA MET A 1 -68.19 33.81 -3.66
C MET A 1 -66.74 34.03 -3.43
N ASN A 2 -66.15 33.31 -2.46
CA ASN A 2 -64.73 33.39 -2.15
C ASN A 2 -64.06 32.16 -2.78
N THR A 3 -63.28 32.36 -3.83
CA THR A 3 -62.43 31.35 -4.42
C THR A 3 -61.09 31.28 -3.66
N LEU A 4 -60.92 30.25 -2.84
CA LEU A 4 -59.65 29.90 -2.21
C LEU A 4 -58.69 29.32 -3.27
N THR A 5 -57.69 30.08 -3.68
CA THR A 5 -56.57 29.61 -4.47
C THR A 5 -55.57 28.86 -3.58
N SER A 6 -55.47 27.54 -3.79
CA SER A 6 -54.45 26.69 -3.15
C SER A 6 -53.02 27.06 -3.64
N PRO A 7 -52.03 27.20 -2.75
CA PRO A 7 -50.66 27.46 -3.17
C PRO A 7 -50.07 26.24 -3.89
N ARG A 8 -49.40 26.46 -5.05
CA ARG A 8 -48.61 25.44 -5.74
C ARG A 8 -47.38 25.02 -4.87
N PRO A 9 -47.09 23.73 -4.75
CA PRO A 9 -45.85 23.29 -4.11
C PRO A 9 -44.66 23.76 -4.92
N GLY A 10 -43.70 24.39 -4.26
CA GLY A 10 -42.43 24.82 -4.83
C GLY A 10 -41.55 23.63 -5.22
N PRO A 11 -40.56 23.82 -6.12
CA PRO A 11 -39.66 22.74 -6.53
C PRO A 11 -38.86 22.25 -5.31
N ALA A 12 -38.85 20.95 -5.12
CA ALA A 12 -38.04 20.29 -4.08
C ALA A 12 -36.54 20.62 -4.25
N PRO A 13 -35.80 20.80 -3.15
CA PRO A 13 -34.38 21.14 -3.23
C PRO A 13 -33.59 20.01 -3.89
N ALA A 14 -32.74 20.37 -4.84
CA ALA A 14 -31.90 19.48 -5.68
C ALA A 14 -30.85 18.65 -4.91
N HIS A 15 -30.90 18.58 -3.58
CA HIS A 15 -29.95 17.86 -2.73
C HIS A 15 -30.26 16.36 -2.52
N GLU A 16 -31.46 15.88 -2.88
CA GLU A 16 -31.83 14.47 -2.67
C GLU A 16 -31.45 13.52 -3.82
N ALA A 17 -30.98 14.03 -4.95
CA ALA A 17 -30.70 13.20 -6.14
C ALA A 17 -29.32 12.51 -6.14
N GLN A 18 -28.46 12.68 -5.14
CA GLN A 18 -27.11 12.08 -5.11
C GLN A 18 -26.93 10.90 -4.15
N ALA A 19 -27.98 10.43 -3.49
CA ALA A 19 -27.88 9.33 -2.51
C ALA A 19 -28.14 7.91 -3.05
N ASN A 20 -28.52 7.75 -4.33
CA ASN A 20 -28.90 6.46 -4.90
C ASN A 20 -27.89 5.89 -5.89
N GLY A 21 -26.62 5.78 -5.49
CA GLY A 21 -25.73 4.79 -6.08
C GLY A 21 -26.16 3.38 -5.66
N PRO A 22 -25.90 2.31 -6.47
CA PRO A 22 -26.34 0.96 -6.13
C PRO A 22 -25.79 0.56 -4.77
N THR A 23 -26.68 0.48 -3.77
CA THR A 23 -26.37 -0.04 -2.44
C THR A 23 -26.07 -1.52 -2.58
N ALA A 24 -24.88 -1.94 -2.14
CA ALA A 24 -24.51 -3.34 -2.12
C ALA A 24 -25.58 -4.16 -1.38
N PRO A 25 -25.95 -5.36 -1.87
CA PRO A 25 -26.95 -6.20 -1.24
C PRO A 25 -26.56 -6.49 0.22
N PRO A 26 -27.56 -6.63 1.14
CA PRO A 26 -27.31 -6.94 2.54
C PRO A 26 -26.48 -8.23 2.65
N GLY A 27 -25.29 -8.15 3.28
CA GLY A 27 -24.37 -9.29 3.47
C GLY A 27 -23.08 -9.29 2.63
N ARG A 28 -22.98 -8.49 1.54
CA ARG A 28 -21.72 -8.30 0.83
C ARG A 28 -21.06 -6.98 1.26
N GLY A 29 -19.97 -7.07 2.04
CA GLY A 29 -19.15 -5.90 2.35
C GLY A 29 -18.70 -5.15 1.08
N ARG A 30 -18.41 -3.85 1.20
CA ARG A 30 -18.00 -2.98 0.09
C ARG A 30 -16.58 -3.35 -0.42
N LEU A 31 -16.36 -3.31 -1.72
CA LEU A 31 -15.06 -3.56 -2.34
C LEU A 31 -14.12 -2.38 -2.06
N VAL A 32 -13.03 -2.66 -1.34
CA VAL A 32 -12.03 -1.65 -0.95
C VAL A 32 -10.65 -1.92 -1.55
N ASN A 33 -10.33 -3.21 -1.84
CA ASN A 33 -9.10 -3.62 -2.51
C ASN A 33 -9.43 -4.52 -3.70
N ASP A 34 -8.89 -4.18 -4.89
CA ASP A 34 -9.03 -5.01 -6.07
C ASP A 34 -8.04 -6.18 -6.10
N ALA A 35 -8.29 -7.13 -6.98
CA ALA A 35 -7.48 -8.33 -7.11
C ALA A 35 -6.00 -8.04 -7.46
N PRO A 36 -5.66 -7.12 -8.38
CA PRO A 36 -4.26 -6.80 -8.68
C PRO A 36 -3.48 -6.28 -7.48
N MET A 37 -4.08 -5.41 -6.66
CA MET A 37 -3.40 -4.88 -5.47
C MET A 37 -3.19 -5.94 -4.40
N ARG A 38 -4.15 -6.86 -4.23
CA ARG A 38 -4.01 -8.00 -3.31
C ARG A 38 -2.94 -8.98 -3.79
N MET A 39 -2.95 -9.31 -5.08
CA MET A 39 -1.95 -10.19 -5.70
C MET A 39 -0.55 -9.58 -5.57
N PHE A 40 -0.39 -8.29 -5.93
CA PHE A 40 0.85 -7.55 -5.71
C PHE A 40 1.32 -7.66 -4.26
N HIS A 41 0.44 -7.39 -3.30
CA HIS A 41 0.80 -7.40 -1.87
C HIS A 41 1.33 -8.76 -1.42
N TRP A 42 0.64 -9.85 -1.77
CA TRP A 42 1.05 -11.18 -1.34
C TRP A 42 2.31 -11.67 -2.05
N LEU A 43 2.43 -11.46 -3.35
CA LEU A 43 3.66 -11.79 -4.08
C LEU A 43 4.85 -11.00 -3.55
N PHE A 44 4.65 -9.70 -3.29
CA PHE A 44 5.70 -8.83 -2.75
C PHE A 44 6.13 -9.26 -1.33
N ALA A 45 5.17 -9.52 -0.44
CA ALA A 45 5.46 -9.94 0.93
C ALA A 45 6.18 -11.29 0.97
N LEU A 46 5.71 -12.28 0.18
CA LEU A 46 6.34 -13.60 0.11
C LEU A 46 7.74 -13.53 -0.50
N SER A 47 7.93 -12.75 -1.57
CA SER A 47 9.24 -12.56 -2.19
C SER A 47 10.21 -11.84 -1.25
N PHE A 48 9.76 -10.80 -0.54
CA PHE A 48 10.58 -10.11 0.44
C PHE A 48 11.00 -11.02 1.59
N VAL A 49 10.05 -11.75 2.18
CA VAL A 49 10.35 -12.71 3.27
C VAL A 49 11.30 -13.80 2.79
N GLY A 50 11.05 -14.39 1.61
CA GLY A 50 11.94 -15.41 1.04
C GLY A 50 13.34 -14.88 0.77
N ALA A 51 13.47 -13.68 0.19
CA ALA A 51 14.76 -13.02 -0.03
C ALA A 51 15.48 -12.77 1.29
N TYR A 52 14.78 -12.24 2.31
CA TYR A 52 15.38 -11.98 3.62
C TYR A 52 15.88 -13.27 4.31
N LEU A 53 15.09 -14.34 4.29
CA LEU A 53 15.45 -15.62 4.90
C LEU A 53 16.60 -16.36 4.18
N SER A 54 16.82 -16.04 2.90
CA SER A 54 17.91 -16.65 2.10
C SER A 54 19.17 -15.78 2.02
N ALA A 55 19.19 -14.60 2.67
CA ALA A 55 20.27 -13.62 2.53
C ALA A 55 21.62 -14.11 3.05
N ASP A 56 21.65 -14.79 4.20
CA ASP A 56 22.88 -15.18 4.89
C ASP A 56 23.45 -16.53 4.43
N SER A 57 22.88 -17.15 3.39
CA SER A 57 23.27 -18.48 2.95
C SER A 57 23.81 -18.49 1.52
N GLU A 58 25.08 -18.85 1.35
CA GLU A 58 25.68 -19.05 0.02
C GLU A 58 24.92 -20.10 -0.81
N HIS A 59 24.40 -21.14 -0.16
CA HIS A 59 23.61 -22.16 -0.82
C HIS A 59 22.31 -21.61 -1.43
N TRP A 60 21.71 -20.59 -0.79
CA TRP A 60 20.47 -19.97 -1.23
C TRP A 60 20.67 -18.63 -1.94
N ARG A 61 21.93 -18.28 -2.28
CA ARG A 61 22.26 -17.00 -2.95
C ARG A 61 21.43 -16.77 -4.22
N LEU A 62 21.28 -17.81 -5.06
CA LEU A 62 20.46 -17.70 -6.26
C LEU A 62 18.99 -17.37 -5.94
N VAL A 63 18.43 -18.02 -4.92
CA VAL A 63 17.04 -17.77 -4.47
C VAL A 63 16.91 -16.32 -3.99
N HIS A 64 17.89 -15.84 -3.20
CA HIS A 64 17.90 -14.44 -2.75
C HIS A 64 17.87 -13.46 -3.93
N VAL A 65 18.73 -13.65 -4.92
CA VAL A 65 18.85 -12.78 -6.09
C VAL A 65 17.56 -12.81 -6.93
N VAL A 66 17.04 -14.00 -7.23
CA VAL A 66 15.82 -14.17 -8.03
C VAL A 66 14.59 -13.54 -7.34
N LEU A 67 14.46 -13.72 -6.02
CA LEU A 67 13.40 -13.07 -5.26
C LEU A 67 13.60 -11.55 -5.15
N GLY A 68 14.86 -11.08 -5.06
CA GLY A 68 15.19 -9.65 -5.12
C GLY A 68 14.75 -9.00 -6.43
N TYR A 69 15.02 -9.64 -7.57
CA TYR A 69 14.52 -9.17 -8.88
C TYR A 69 12.99 -9.24 -8.99
N THR A 70 12.37 -10.26 -8.37
CA THR A 70 10.90 -10.33 -8.28
C THR A 70 10.34 -9.13 -7.53
N VAL A 71 10.95 -8.74 -6.39
CA VAL A 71 10.59 -7.55 -5.62
C VAL A 71 10.74 -6.28 -6.46
N ALA A 72 11.84 -6.14 -7.23
CA ALA A 72 12.07 -5.01 -8.13
C ALA A 72 10.98 -4.91 -9.22
N GLY A 73 10.67 -6.02 -9.89
CA GLY A 73 9.62 -6.11 -10.91
C GLY A 73 8.23 -5.78 -10.34
N LEU A 74 7.93 -6.27 -9.15
CA LEU A 74 6.68 -5.94 -8.45
C LEU A 74 6.62 -4.47 -8.02
N LEU A 75 7.75 -3.87 -7.62
CA LEU A 75 7.82 -2.43 -7.36
C LEU A 75 7.52 -1.62 -8.63
N ALA A 76 8.10 -2.02 -9.77
CA ALA A 76 7.80 -1.39 -11.06
C ALA A 76 6.30 -1.50 -11.41
N PHE A 77 5.69 -2.68 -11.25
CA PHE A 77 4.24 -2.85 -11.38
C PHE A 77 3.48 -1.89 -10.45
N ARG A 78 3.89 -1.76 -9.19
CA ARG A 78 3.23 -0.89 -8.20
C ARG A 78 3.30 0.57 -8.60
N VAL A 79 4.43 1.02 -9.15
CA VAL A 79 4.60 2.39 -9.65
C VAL A 79 3.67 2.63 -10.85
N VAL A 80 3.69 1.75 -11.87
CA VAL A 80 2.81 1.85 -13.04
C VAL A 80 1.33 1.84 -12.61
N TYR A 81 0.95 0.90 -11.74
CA TYR A 81 -0.42 0.82 -11.23
C TYR A 81 -0.79 2.03 -10.36
N GLY A 82 0.20 2.69 -9.75
CA GLY A 82 0.04 3.96 -9.04
C GLY A 82 -0.16 5.17 -9.95
N LEU A 83 0.26 5.10 -11.21
CA LEU A 83 0.05 6.16 -12.20
C LEU A 83 -1.29 6.01 -12.91
N VAL A 84 -1.61 4.81 -13.40
CA VAL A 84 -2.77 4.56 -14.28
C VAL A 84 -3.97 3.90 -13.59
N GLY A 85 -3.77 3.37 -12.39
CA GLY A 85 -4.76 2.59 -11.65
C GLY A 85 -5.90 3.41 -11.03
N PRO A 86 -6.77 2.75 -10.24
CA PRO A 86 -7.88 3.40 -9.54
C PRO A 86 -7.43 4.50 -8.60
N ARG A 87 -8.27 5.52 -8.43
CA ARG A 87 -7.98 6.68 -7.57
C ARG A 87 -7.42 6.34 -6.18
N PRO A 88 -7.92 5.33 -5.43
CA PRO A 88 -7.38 5.01 -4.10
C PRO A 88 -5.90 4.62 -4.10
N TYR A 89 -5.36 4.06 -5.21
CA TYR A 89 -3.98 3.58 -5.32
C TYR A 89 -3.03 4.55 -6.01
N ARG A 90 -3.54 5.67 -6.54
CA ARG A 90 -2.71 6.63 -7.25
C ARG A 90 -1.65 7.22 -6.32
N LEU A 91 -0.44 7.37 -6.85
CA LEU A 91 0.68 8.00 -6.14
C LEU A 91 0.33 9.41 -5.67
N SER A 92 -0.45 10.16 -6.47
CA SER A 92 -0.97 11.48 -6.07
C SER A 92 -1.88 11.42 -4.83
N THR A 93 -2.66 10.34 -4.68
CA THR A 93 -3.50 10.13 -3.49
C THR A 93 -2.64 9.77 -2.27
N MET A 94 -1.58 8.98 -2.47
CA MET A 94 -0.60 8.69 -1.40
C MET A 94 0.13 9.97 -0.98
N GLY A 95 0.60 10.79 -1.93
CA GLY A 95 1.24 12.08 -1.64
C GLY A 95 0.34 13.01 -0.81
N ARG A 96 -0.95 13.12 -1.16
CA ARG A 96 -1.92 13.89 -0.35
C ARG A 96 -2.11 13.36 1.07
N LYS A 97 -2.04 12.04 1.27
CA LYS A 97 -2.11 11.46 2.63
C LYS A 97 -0.86 11.78 3.44
N VAL A 98 0.32 11.77 2.81
CA VAL A 98 1.58 12.16 3.47
C VAL A 98 1.60 13.64 3.79
N SER A 99 1.18 14.53 2.86
CA SER A 99 1.08 15.96 3.15
C SER A 99 0.06 16.27 4.27
N GLY A 100 -1.05 15.51 4.32
CA GLY A 100 -2.01 15.58 5.43
C GLY A 100 -1.40 15.11 6.75
N ALA A 101 -0.57 14.07 6.74
CA ALA A 101 0.16 13.60 7.91
C ALA A 101 1.17 14.64 8.40
N TRP A 102 1.88 15.31 7.50
CA TRP A 102 2.78 16.39 7.82
C TRP A 102 2.07 17.58 8.45
N ALA A 103 0.94 18.03 7.87
CA ALA A 103 0.13 19.11 8.44
C ALA A 103 -0.39 18.74 9.84
N TRP A 104 -0.84 17.48 10.02
CA TRP A 104 -1.24 16.99 11.33
C TRP A 104 -0.08 17.02 12.34
N LEU A 105 1.12 16.58 11.95
CA LEU A 105 2.32 16.65 12.81
C LEU A 105 2.65 18.07 13.23
N GLN A 106 2.49 19.06 12.32
CA GLN A 106 2.67 20.47 12.66
C GLN A 106 1.65 20.92 13.71
N THR A 107 0.38 20.49 13.64
CA THR A 107 -0.62 20.81 14.67
C THR A 107 -0.26 20.19 16.02
N VAL A 108 0.26 18.96 16.02
CA VAL A 108 0.76 18.29 17.25
C VAL A 108 1.92 19.08 17.84
N ARG A 109 2.92 19.48 17.03
CA ARG A 109 4.06 20.27 17.50
C ARG A 109 3.62 21.62 18.08
N ALA A 110 2.71 22.31 17.40
CA ALA A 110 2.18 23.61 17.86
C ALA A 110 1.43 23.47 19.20
N ALA A 111 0.70 22.39 19.42
CA ALA A 111 0.01 22.13 20.67
C ALA A 111 0.97 21.88 21.87
N TRP A 112 2.22 21.51 21.61
CA TRP A 112 3.25 21.27 22.64
C TRP A 112 4.20 22.45 22.82
N THR A 113 4.01 23.55 22.04
CA THR A 113 4.86 24.74 22.16
C THR A 113 4.32 25.65 23.28
N PRO A 114 5.08 25.95 24.34
CA PRO A 114 4.64 26.83 25.44
C PRO A 114 4.33 28.23 24.93
N GLY A 115 3.19 28.81 25.32
CA GLY A 115 2.79 30.19 24.97
C GLY A 115 2.20 30.37 23.55
N GLY A 116 2.09 29.31 22.78
CA GLY A 116 1.44 29.32 21.45
C GLY A 116 -0.09 29.12 21.51
N ALA A 117 -0.76 29.38 20.38
CA ALA A 117 -2.17 28.98 20.21
C ALA A 117 -2.27 27.46 20.40
N GLN A 118 -3.20 26.98 21.24
CA GLN A 118 -3.42 25.55 21.48
C GLN A 118 -4.41 25.00 20.45
N PRO A 119 -3.95 24.52 19.27
CA PRO A 119 -4.83 23.94 18.28
C PRO A 119 -5.43 22.62 18.79
N THR A 120 -6.68 22.36 18.45
CA THR A 120 -7.29 21.07 18.74
C THR A 120 -6.68 19.99 17.84
N VAL A 121 -5.94 19.04 18.42
CA VAL A 121 -5.30 17.96 17.68
C VAL A 121 -6.33 16.85 17.39
N ALA A 122 -6.51 16.51 16.11
CA ALA A 122 -7.42 15.45 15.69
C ALA A 122 -6.77 14.05 15.87
N TRP A 123 -6.62 13.58 17.09
CA TRP A 123 -5.99 12.29 17.43
C TRP A 123 -6.60 11.07 16.72
N ARG A 124 -7.88 11.14 16.37
CA ARG A 124 -8.55 10.07 15.63
C ARG A 124 -7.98 9.84 14.23
N GLN A 125 -7.25 10.81 13.67
CA GLN A 125 -6.60 10.71 12.35
C GLN A 125 -5.19 10.11 12.44
N ALA A 126 -4.55 10.12 13.60
CA ALA A 126 -3.19 9.63 13.80
C ALA A 126 -2.96 8.21 13.23
N PRO A 127 -3.81 7.19 13.51
CA PRO A 127 -3.60 5.85 12.98
C PRO A 127 -3.65 5.77 11.46
N VAL A 128 -4.48 6.59 10.81
CA VAL A 128 -4.59 6.64 9.34
C VAL A 128 -3.34 7.26 8.74
N PHE A 129 -2.82 8.33 9.33
CA PHE A 129 -1.61 9.00 8.87
C PHE A 129 -0.37 8.12 9.10
N LEU A 130 -0.22 7.50 10.27
CA LEU A 130 0.89 6.61 10.58
C LEU A 130 0.93 5.43 9.59
N MET A 131 -0.22 4.82 9.30
CA MET A 131 -0.31 3.75 8.30
C MET A 131 0.07 4.25 6.91
N ALA A 132 -0.38 5.43 6.50
CA ALA A 132 -0.04 5.98 5.18
C ALA A 132 1.47 6.28 5.07
N VAL A 133 2.08 6.85 6.12
CA VAL A 133 3.52 7.13 6.16
C VAL A 133 4.33 5.84 6.14
N SER A 134 3.96 4.82 6.92
CA SER A 134 4.66 3.53 6.93
C SER A 134 4.63 2.83 5.57
N LEU A 135 3.49 2.87 4.85
CA LEU A 135 3.37 2.31 3.50
C LEU A 135 4.23 3.07 2.47
N VAL A 136 4.27 4.40 2.55
CA VAL A 136 5.11 5.20 1.65
C VAL A 136 6.58 4.98 1.96
N ALA A 137 6.97 4.92 3.23
CA ALA A 137 8.34 4.63 3.65
C ALA A 137 8.79 3.25 3.17
N LEU A 138 7.94 2.20 3.30
CA LEU A 138 8.21 0.87 2.76
C LEU A 138 8.47 0.90 1.25
N LEU A 139 7.61 1.55 0.46
CA LEU A 139 7.80 1.65 -0.98
C LEU A 139 9.05 2.47 -1.34
N ALA A 140 9.35 3.51 -0.57
CA ALA A 140 10.51 4.37 -0.80
C ALA A 140 11.83 3.65 -0.49
N VAL A 141 11.89 2.83 0.57
CA VAL A 141 13.10 2.11 0.96
C VAL A 141 13.40 0.93 0.05
N VAL A 142 12.39 0.31 -0.56
CA VAL A 142 12.60 -0.82 -1.47
C VAL A 142 13.32 -0.40 -2.75
N LEU A 143 13.17 0.85 -3.21
CA LEU A 143 13.89 1.34 -4.39
C LEU A 143 15.42 1.32 -4.19
N PRO A 144 16.00 2.01 -3.18
CA PRO A 144 17.44 1.91 -2.94
C PRO A 144 17.87 0.48 -2.56
N LEU A 145 17.04 -0.29 -1.85
CA LEU A 145 17.33 -1.69 -1.53
C LEU A 145 17.56 -2.52 -2.81
N THR A 146 16.67 -2.42 -3.80
CA THR A 146 16.80 -3.17 -5.06
C THR A 146 17.95 -2.65 -5.92
N LEU A 147 18.20 -1.33 -5.93
CA LEU A 147 19.30 -0.73 -6.67
C LEU A 147 20.66 -1.12 -6.09
N THR A 148 20.80 -1.09 -4.77
CA THR A 148 22.06 -1.49 -4.10
C THR A 148 22.30 -2.99 -4.25
N GLY A 149 21.27 -3.84 -4.12
CA GLY A 149 21.40 -5.28 -4.39
C GLY A 149 21.82 -5.58 -5.83
N TYR A 150 21.28 -4.84 -6.80
CA TYR A 150 21.73 -4.94 -8.19
C TYR A 150 23.21 -4.51 -8.35
N GLY A 151 23.59 -3.40 -7.70
CA GLY A 151 24.98 -2.91 -7.72
C GLY A 151 25.97 -3.90 -7.08
N THR A 152 25.60 -4.52 -5.96
CA THR A 152 26.39 -5.58 -5.32
C THR A 152 26.55 -6.79 -6.23
N PHE A 153 25.44 -7.28 -6.81
CA PHE A 153 25.44 -8.46 -7.67
C PHE A 153 26.27 -8.28 -8.96
N HIS A 154 26.33 -7.07 -9.51
CA HIS A 154 27.08 -6.71 -10.71
C HIS A 154 28.44 -6.06 -10.42
N GLU A 155 28.90 -6.09 -9.17
CA GLU A 155 30.23 -5.59 -8.75
C GLU A 155 30.50 -4.13 -9.21
N TRP A 156 29.49 -3.26 -9.11
CA TRP A 156 29.60 -1.88 -9.53
C TRP A 156 30.67 -1.12 -8.73
N GLY A 157 31.61 -0.48 -9.44
CA GLY A 157 32.68 0.31 -8.85
C GLY A 157 33.88 -0.51 -8.36
N GLY A 158 34.00 -1.78 -8.79
CA GLY A 158 35.09 -2.67 -8.40
C GLY A 158 35.12 -2.98 -6.90
N ASP A 159 36.27 -3.30 -6.34
CA ASP A 159 36.41 -3.73 -4.94
C ASP A 159 35.82 -2.72 -3.95
N TRP A 160 36.18 -1.43 -4.10
CA TRP A 160 35.64 -0.38 -3.21
C TRP A 160 34.14 -0.17 -3.37
N GLY A 161 33.63 -0.20 -4.61
CA GLY A 161 32.21 -0.06 -4.88
C GLY A 161 31.40 -1.24 -4.34
N GLY A 162 31.93 -2.47 -4.45
CA GLY A 162 31.33 -3.68 -3.93
C GLY A 162 31.04 -3.58 -2.44
N GLU A 163 32.00 -3.19 -1.62
CA GLU A 163 31.83 -3.01 -0.17
C GLU A 163 30.78 -1.95 0.18
N VAL A 164 30.76 -0.83 -0.56
CA VAL A 164 29.77 0.24 -0.32
C VAL A 164 28.36 -0.23 -0.68
N PHE A 165 28.17 -0.88 -1.84
CA PHE A 165 26.86 -1.37 -2.25
C PHE A 165 26.36 -2.48 -1.34
N GLU A 166 27.21 -3.37 -0.86
CA GLU A 166 26.87 -4.42 0.10
C GLU A 166 26.40 -3.81 1.43
N SER A 167 27.18 -2.89 2.01
CA SER A 167 26.81 -2.21 3.25
C SER A 167 25.51 -1.43 3.14
N LEU A 168 25.27 -0.76 2.01
CA LEU A 168 24.02 -0.05 1.75
C LEU A 168 22.84 -1.02 1.57
N HIS A 169 23.07 -2.15 0.88
CA HIS A 169 22.04 -3.17 0.69
C HIS A 169 21.60 -3.77 2.03
N GLU A 170 22.54 -4.12 2.89
CA GLU A 170 22.26 -4.59 4.25
C GLU A 170 21.51 -3.53 5.07
N PHE A 171 21.97 -2.28 5.05
CA PHE A 171 21.29 -1.18 5.74
C PHE A 171 19.86 -1.00 5.29
N PHE A 172 19.59 -0.98 3.98
CA PHE A 172 18.23 -0.84 3.45
C PHE A 172 17.39 -2.10 3.68
N GLY A 173 17.98 -3.29 3.69
CA GLY A 173 17.33 -4.56 4.04
C GLY A 173 16.82 -4.55 5.48
N ASN A 174 17.67 -4.20 6.43
CA ASN A 174 17.33 -4.09 7.85
C ASN A 174 16.31 -2.96 8.11
N THR A 175 16.43 -1.85 7.38
CA THR A 175 15.45 -0.75 7.44
C THR A 175 14.08 -1.21 6.91
N ALA A 176 14.05 -1.92 5.79
CA ALA A 176 12.81 -2.46 5.23
C ALA A 176 12.15 -3.45 6.18
N LEU A 177 12.91 -4.37 6.78
CA LEU A 177 12.39 -5.30 7.78
C LEU A 177 11.79 -4.56 9.00
N SER A 178 12.49 -3.55 9.51
CA SER A 178 12.00 -2.72 10.62
C SER A 178 10.70 -2.02 10.28
N LEU A 179 10.58 -1.47 9.06
CA LEU A 179 9.35 -0.85 8.57
C LEU A 179 8.22 -1.87 8.36
N VAL A 180 8.51 -3.11 7.95
CA VAL A 180 7.52 -4.20 7.92
C VAL A 180 7.03 -4.49 9.33
N GLY A 181 7.92 -4.57 10.32
CA GLY A 181 7.55 -4.72 11.74
C GLY A 181 6.63 -3.60 12.23
N VAL A 182 6.96 -2.34 11.92
CA VAL A 182 6.11 -1.18 12.23
C VAL A 182 4.76 -1.27 11.52
N HIS A 183 4.73 -1.64 10.24
CA HIS A 183 3.49 -1.83 9.49
C HIS A 183 2.57 -2.89 10.14
N LEU A 184 3.12 -4.03 10.49
CA LEU A 184 2.38 -5.11 11.15
C LEU A 184 1.90 -4.70 12.56
N ALA A 185 2.74 -4.01 13.33
CA ALA A 185 2.37 -3.50 14.66
C ALA A 185 1.23 -2.47 14.57
N LEU A 186 1.29 -1.54 13.61
CA LEU A 186 0.22 -0.58 13.36
C LEU A 186 -1.07 -1.27 12.93
N LEU A 187 -0.99 -2.29 12.08
CA LEU A 187 -2.13 -3.08 11.64
C LEU A 187 -2.78 -3.84 12.81
N ALA A 188 -1.97 -4.54 13.61
CA ALA A 188 -2.43 -5.28 14.78
C ALA A 188 -3.02 -4.34 15.85
N GLY A 189 -2.34 -3.25 16.20
CA GLY A 189 -2.79 -2.26 17.16
C GLY A 189 -4.12 -1.62 16.74
N GLN A 190 -4.26 -1.23 15.46
CA GLN A 190 -5.52 -0.68 14.97
C GLN A 190 -6.65 -1.72 14.90
N SER A 191 -6.33 -2.98 14.56
CA SER A 191 -7.30 -4.08 14.56
C SER A 191 -7.82 -4.34 15.97
N PHE A 192 -6.93 -4.37 16.96
CA PHE A 192 -7.27 -4.52 18.37
C PHE A 192 -8.13 -3.35 18.87
N TRP A 193 -7.69 -2.11 18.63
CA TRP A 193 -8.43 -0.91 19.08
C TRP A 193 -9.83 -0.82 18.47
N ARG A 194 -9.96 -1.14 17.18
CA ARG A 194 -11.25 -1.06 16.46
C ARG A 194 -12.11 -2.31 16.62
N GLN A 195 -11.60 -3.35 17.27
CA GLN A 195 -12.25 -4.67 17.39
C GLN A 195 -12.69 -5.22 16.02
N LYS A 196 -11.86 -5.00 14.98
CA LYS A 196 -12.11 -5.42 13.60
C LYS A 196 -10.82 -5.89 12.96
N ASN A 197 -10.86 -7.01 12.25
CA ASN A 197 -9.70 -7.50 11.51
C ASN A 197 -9.44 -6.63 10.27
N LEU A 198 -8.45 -5.74 10.37
CA LEU A 198 -8.04 -4.85 9.28
C LEU A 198 -7.15 -5.53 8.22
N ALA A 199 -6.67 -6.75 8.48
CA ALA A 199 -5.97 -7.56 7.48
C ALA A 199 -6.93 -8.22 6.49
N LEU A 200 -8.18 -8.50 6.90
CA LEU A 200 -9.17 -9.21 6.09
C LEU A 200 -9.40 -8.60 4.70
N PRO A 201 -9.42 -7.28 4.50
CA PRO A 201 -9.51 -6.67 3.17
C PRO A 201 -8.35 -7.01 2.22
N MET A 202 -7.18 -7.41 2.72
CA MET A 202 -6.06 -7.90 1.87
C MET A 202 -6.26 -9.36 1.43
N LEU A 203 -7.16 -10.12 2.07
CA LEU A 203 -7.55 -11.47 1.65
C LEU A 203 -8.79 -11.43 0.76
N THR A 204 -9.85 -10.78 1.23
CA THR A 204 -11.16 -10.82 0.58
C THR A 204 -11.41 -9.70 -0.43
N GLY A 205 -10.67 -8.60 -0.33
CA GLY A 205 -10.91 -7.35 -1.06
C GLY A 205 -12.04 -6.50 -0.46
N ARG A 206 -12.74 -6.99 0.55
CA ARG A 206 -13.97 -6.41 1.06
C ARG A 206 -13.84 -5.97 2.51
N LEU A 207 -14.50 -4.87 2.83
CA LEU A 207 -14.63 -4.37 4.18
C LEU A 207 -16.12 -4.42 4.58
N GLU A 208 -16.39 -4.97 5.77
CA GLU A 208 -17.73 -4.95 6.35
C GLU A 208 -18.21 -3.53 6.60
N GLY A 209 -19.46 -3.25 6.25
CA GLY A 209 -20.08 -1.95 6.47
C GLY A 209 -20.97 -1.53 5.31
N ARG A 210 -21.86 -0.55 5.57
CA ARG A 210 -22.73 0.08 4.58
C ARG A 210 -21.96 1.17 3.85
N GLY A 211 -22.17 1.29 2.54
CA GLY A 211 -21.62 2.35 1.71
C GLY A 211 -21.24 1.85 0.31
N PRO A 212 -20.97 2.76 -0.63
CA PRO A 212 -20.58 2.39 -1.99
C PRO A 212 -19.21 1.74 -2.03
N ASP A 213 -18.99 0.91 -3.07
CA ASP A 213 -17.67 0.35 -3.37
C ASP A 213 -16.66 1.47 -3.64
N LEU A 214 -15.48 1.38 -3.05
CA LEU A 214 -14.38 2.34 -3.32
C LEU A 214 -13.74 2.11 -4.69
N ILE A 215 -13.91 0.90 -5.23
CA ILE A 215 -13.32 0.46 -6.48
C ILE A 215 -14.43 -0.13 -7.35
N ALA A 216 -14.60 0.42 -8.56
CA ALA A 216 -15.68 0.03 -9.45
C ALA A 216 -15.51 -1.40 -10.02
N HIS A 217 -14.27 -1.87 -10.24
CA HIS A 217 -13.99 -3.14 -10.90
C HIS A 217 -12.85 -3.90 -10.21
N ASN A 218 -13.04 -5.19 -9.97
CA ASN A 218 -12.06 -6.04 -9.29
C ASN A 218 -10.86 -6.46 -10.18
N ARG A 219 -10.89 -6.28 -11.49
CA ARG A 219 -9.80 -6.55 -12.47
C ARG A 219 -9.05 -7.85 -12.24
N VAL A 220 -9.75 -8.96 -12.01
CA VAL A 220 -9.17 -10.27 -11.70
C VAL A 220 -8.18 -10.73 -12.79
N TRP A 221 -8.47 -10.44 -14.07
CA TRP A 221 -7.59 -10.79 -15.19
C TRP A 221 -6.17 -10.20 -15.04
N LEU A 222 -6.06 -8.96 -14.52
CA LEU A 222 -4.75 -8.31 -14.30
C LEU A 222 -3.99 -8.96 -13.14
N ALA A 223 -4.70 -9.43 -12.09
CA ALA A 223 -4.09 -10.18 -11.00
C ALA A 223 -3.56 -11.53 -11.49
N VAL A 224 -4.32 -12.24 -12.34
CA VAL A 224 -3.88 -13.49 -12.96
C VAL A 224 -2.67 -13.26 -13.86
N LEU A 225 -2.70 -12.20 -14.69
CA LEU A 225 -1.57 -11.84 -15.54
C LEU A 225 -0.31 -11.57 -14.72
N LEU A 226 -0.42 -10.79 -13.63
CA LEU A 226 0.70 -10.52 -12.73
C LEU A 226 1.27 -11.80 -12.13
N LEU A 227 0.41 -12.71 -11.67
CA LEU A 227 0.83 -14.01 -11.13
C LEU A 227 1.55 -14.84 -12.21
N LEU A 228 1.00 -14.92 -13.42
CA LEU A 228 1.61 -15.66 -14.52
C LEU A 228 2.97 -15.08 -14.93
N CYS A 229 3.12 -13.75 -14.95
CA CYS A 229 4.42 -13.11 -15.22
C CYS A 229 5.46 -13.48 -14.17
N VAL A 230 5.10 -13.45 -12.88
CA VAL A 230 6.01 -13.84 -11.79
C VAL A 230 6.36 -15.33 -11.88
N LEU A 231 5.38 -16.22 -12.08
CA LEU A 231 5.63 -17.64 -12.20
C LEU A 231 6.47 -17.99 -13.45
N ALA A 232 6.25 -17.30 -14.57
CA ALA A 232 7.04 -17.49 -15.78
C ALA A 232 8.49 -17.04 -15.56
N TYR A 233 8.71 -15.91 -14.86
CA TYR A 233 10.05 -15.45 -14.49
C TYR A 233 10.74 -16.45 -13.55
N LEU A 234 10.10 -16.88 -12.48
CA LEU A 234 10.66 -17.87 -11.56
C LEU A 234 10.97 -19.20 -12.24
N GLY A 235 10.06 -19.66 -13.12
CA GLY A 235 10.27 -20.87 -13.91
C GLY A 235 11.44 -20.75 -14.89
N TRP A 236 11.60 -19.59 -15.51
CA TRP A 236 12.74 -19.29 -16.40
C TRP A 236 14.07 -19.36 -15.66
N GLU A 237 14.17 -18.70 -14.50
CA GLU A 237 15.39 -18.72 -13.66
C GLU A 237 15.74 -20.14 -13.18
N LEU A 238 14.75 -20.93 -12.80
CA LEU A 238 14.96 -22.34 -12.44
C LEU A 238 15.51 -23.15 -13.62
N VAL A 239 14.97 -22.97 -14.83
CA VAL A 239 15.46 -23.70 -16.02
C VAL A 239 16.90 -23.30 -16.37
N ILE A 240 17.28 -22.03 -16.21
CA ILE A 240 18.66 -21.58 -16.43
C ILE A 240 19.60 -22.17 -15.38
N ALA A 241 19.19 -22.19 -14.11
CA ALA A 241 20.01 -22.70 -13.02
C ALA A 241 20.29 -24.23 -13.14
N TRP A 242 19.48 -24.98 -13.87
CA TRP A 242 19.63 -26.41 -14.09
C TRP A 242 20.40 -26.76 -15.38
N ARG A 243 20.83 -25.80 -16.18
CA ARG A 243 21.65 -25.97 -17.40
C ARG A 243 23.11 -25.69 -17.14
#